data_11f985c4db65ca25892cf4874a49cc3c
#
_entry.id   11f985c4db65ca25892cf4874a49cc3c
#
_cell.length_a   1.000
_cell.length_b   1.000
_cell.length_c   1.000
_cell.angle_alpha   90.00
_cell.angle_beta   90.00
_cell.angle_gamma   90.00
#
_symmetry.space_group_name_H-M   'P 1'
#
loop_
_entity.id
_entity.type
_entity.pdbx_description
1 polymer ?
#
loop_
_entity_poly.entity_id
_entity_poly.type
_entity_poly.pdbx_seq_one_letter_code
_entity_poly.pdbx_strand_id
1 'polypeptide(L)'
;MAELHEDRRRALSFGAIADAYDRLRPRYADSTVDAIAAGAATAVDVRAGTGILSRQLRDRGLDVLVVEPDAAMAEVARASGVPAEVATFEEWDTAGRTYDLVTFGQSWHWVDADAAVPRLAGLLNPGGRVALLWNKLRPTTPSNEELRAASEDYVNVDAVSADPTRAEFALAELGERFTAAGFTVSTREDSWTETQPAGRWLDLVFTYSAHSTLPDDRKAALRAALAGVIGDRDVQLGASTIALIAQR
;
A
#
# COMPACT_ATOMS: atom_id res chain seq x y z
N MET A 1 10.80 13.38 -14.25
CA MET A 1 10.46 13.19 -12.83
C MET A 1 11.25 11.98 -12.38
N ALA A 2 12.02 12.05 -11.28
CA ALA A 2 12.64 10.86 -10.73
C ALA A 2 11.54 9.82 -10.44
N GLU A 3 11.76 8.59 -10.86
CA GLU A 3 10.82 7.52 -10.56
C GLU A 3 10.80 7.27 -9.05
N LEU A 4 9.64 6.95 -8.47
CA LEU A 4 9.49 6.84 -7.01
C LEU A 4 10.42 5.81 -6.40
N HIS A 5 10.78 4.75 -7.13
CA HIS A 5 11.72 3.73 -6.66
C HIS A 5 13.15 4.27 -6.44
N GLU A 6 13.52 5.41 -7.03
CA GLU A 6 14.82 6.07 -6.82
C GLU A 6 14.85 6.94 -5.54
N ASP A 7 13.70 7.31 -4.96
CA ASP A 7 13.61 8.15 -3.77
C ASP A 7 13.71 7.31 -2.47
N ARG A 8 14.91 6.79 -2.21
CA ARG A 8 15.22 6.00 -1.00
C ARG A 8 14.92 6.74 0.32
N ARG A 9 15.12 8.07 0.36
CA ARG A 9 14.89 8.87 1.56
C ARG A 9 13.39 8.89 1.92
N ARG A 10 12.54 9.03 0.93
CA ARG A 10 11.09 9.01 1.10
C ARG A 10 10.58 7.61 1.44
N ALA A 11 11.18 6.58 0.83
CA ALA A 11 10.85 5.18 1.11
C ALA A 11 11.16 4.75 2.55
N LEU A 12 12.18 5.36 3.19
CA LEU A 12 12.60 5.08 4.58
C LEU A 12 12.06 6.10 5.60
N SER A 13 11.20 7.04 5.19
CA SER A 13 10.66 8.07 6.11
C SER A 13 9.54 7.57 7.03
N PHE A 14 9.05 6.36 6.80
CA PHE A 14 7.88 5.83 7.51
C PHE A 14 8.21 5.27 8.90
N GLY A 15 9.47 4.89 9.17
CA GLY A 15 9.87 4.31 10.45
C GLY A 15 9.57 5.20 11.66
N ALA A 16 9.74 6.54 11.52
CA ALA A 16 9.45 7.51 12.58
C ALA A 16 7.94 7.59 12.94
N ILE A 17 7.06 7.10 12.07
CA ILE A 17 5.60 7.12 12.27
C ILE A 17 5.00 5.72 12.22
N ALA A 18 5.80 4.66 12.38
CA ALA A 18 5.38 3.27 12.17
C ALA A 18 4.15 2.89 13.01
N ASP A 19 4.11 3.26 14.30
CA ASP A 19 2.97 2.99 15.18
C ASP A 19 1.69 3.73 14.74
N ALA A 20 1.81 4.99 14.33
CA ALA A 20 0.68 5.77 13.81
C ALA A 20 0.22 5.20 12.47
N TYR A 21 1.15 4.83 11.62
CA TYR A 21 0.87 4.17 10.35
C TYR A 21 0.07 2.88 10.57
N ASP A 22 0.54 1.99 11.45
CA ASP A 22 -0.12 0.72 11.72
C ASP A 22 -1.54 0.88 12.25
N ARG A 23 -1.73 1.84 13.18
CA ARG A 23 -3.02 2.09 13.80
C ARG A 23 -4.05 2.76 12.88
N LEU A 24 -3.59 3.62 11.98
CA LEU A 24 -4.47 4.50 11.21
C LEU A 24 -4.72 4.02 9.78
N ARG A 25 -3.76 3.34 9.14
CA ARG A 25 -3.92 2.87 7.77
C ARG A 25 -5.04 1.84 7.63
N PRO A 26 -5.82 1.91 6.55
CA PRO A 26 -6.92 0.97 6.33
C PRO A 26 -6.41 -0.45 6.09
N ARG A 27 -7.16 -1.41 6.57
CA ARG A 27 -7.02 -2.81 6.17
C ARG A 27 -7.50 -2.98 4.71
N TYR A 28 -7.08 -4.06 4.06
CA TYR A 28 -7.61 -4.44 2.76
C TYR A 28 -8.97 -5.11 2.92
N ALA A 29 -9.83 -5.00 1.89
CA ALA A 29 -11.14 -5.65 1.90
C ALA A 29 -10.98 -7.16 2.12
N ASP A 30 -11.72 -7.71 3.09
CA ASP A 30 -11.60 -9.12 3.46
C ASP A 30 -11.89 -10.04 2.28
N SER A 31 -12.88 -9.71 1.44
CA SER A 31 -13.21 -10.45 0.22
C SER A 31 -12.07 -10.47 -0.82
N THR A 32 -11.28 -9.38 -0.92
CA THR A 32 -10.08 -9.36 -1.77
C THR A 32 -8.99 -10.24 -1.17
N VAL A 33 -8.77 -10.14 0.16
CA VAL A 33 -7.74 -10.95 0.83
C VAL A 33 -8.12 -12.43 0.78
N ASP A 34 -9.40 -12.80 0.95
CA ASP A 34 -9.89 -14.17 0.77
C ASP A 34 -9.58 -14.70 -0.62
N ALA A 35 -9.84 -13.89 -1.65
CA ALA A 35 -9.60 -14.29 -3.04
C ALA A 35 -8.12 -14.54 -3.36
N ILE A 36 -7.22 -13.68 -2.88
CA ILE A 36 -5.78 -13.86 -3.11
C ILE A 36 -5.18 -14.97 -2.24
N ALA A 37 -5.74 -15.26 -1.08
CA ALA A 37 -5.28 -16.30 -0.16
C ALA A 37 -5.79 -17.70 -0.54
N ALA A 38 -6.85 -17.81 -1.35
CA ALA A 38 -7.51 -19.07 -1.65
C ALA A 38 -6.54 -20.14 -2.18
N GLY A 39 -6.42 -21.27 -1.46
CA GLY A 39 -5.55 -22.40 -1.84
C GLY A 39 -4.06 -22.16 -1.65
N ALA A 40 -3.62 -21.02 -1.07
CA ALA A 40 -2.24 -20.77 -0.70
C ALA A 40 -1.98 -21.26 0.73
N ALA A 41 -0.80 -21.84 0.98
CA ALA A 41 -0.32 -22.20 2.31
C ALA A 41 0.80 -21.26 2.76
N THR A 42 1.60 -20.75 1.82
CA THR A 42 2.77 -19.92 2.10
C THR A 42 2.68 -18.58 1.36
N ALA A 43 3.10 -17.50 2.02
CA ALA A 43 3.16 -16.19 1.40
C ALA A 43 4.42 -15.41 1.78
N VAL A 44 4.88 -14.56 0.87
CA VAL A 44 5.81 -13.49 1.19
C VAL A 44 5.17 -12.15 0.85
N ASP A 45 5.15 -11.23 1.82
CA ASP A 45 4.65 -9.87 1.65
C ASP A 45 5.84 -8.92 1.55
N VAL A 46 6.01 -8.32 0.36
CA VAL A 46 7.19 -7.56 -0.02
C VAL A 46 6.95 -6.07 0.19
N ARG A 47 7.92 -5.41 0.85
CA ARG A 47 7.80 -4.02 1.30
C ARG A 47 6.51 -3.82 2.10
N ALA A 48 6.30 -4.75 3.02
CA ALA A 48 5.05 -4.93 3.75
C ALA A 48 4.79 -3.84 4.80
N GLY A 49 5.77 -2.97 5.04
CA GLY A 49 5.67 -1.97 6.10
C GLY A 49 5.50 -2.62 7.47
N THR A 50 4.46 -2.21 8.18
CA THR A 50 4.10 -2.77 9.49
C THR A 50 3.39 -4.12 9.43
N GLY A 51 3.21 -4.70 8.23
CA GLY A 51 2.59 -6.02 8.05
C GLY A 51 1.05 -6.04 8.13
N ILE A 52 0.36 -4.98 7.73
CA ILE A 52 -1.11 -4.92 7.74
C ILE A 52 -1.70 -6.05 6.90
N LEU A 53 -1.25 -6.22 5.65
CA LEU A 53 -1.69 -7.31 4.77
C LEU A 53 -1.21 -8.66 5.30
N SER A 54 0.03 -8.72 5.75
CA SER A 54 0.63 -9.95 6.27
C SER A 54 -0.18 -10.54 7.42
N ARG A 55 -0.68 -9.71 8.36
CA ARG A 55 -1.57 -10.16 9.44
C ARG A 55 -2.89 -10.70 8.88
N GLN A 56 -3.49 -10.03 7.90
CA GLN A 56 -4.73 -10.51 7.27
C GLN A 56 -4.55 -11.86 6.57
N LEU A 57 -3.39 -12.09 5.94
CA LEU A 57 -3.05 -13.39 5.32
C LEU A 57 -2.84 -14.48 6.39
N ARG A 58 -2.12 -14.15 7.48
CA ARG A 58 -1.91 -15.07 8.60
C ARG A 58 -3.23 -15.44 9.28
N ASP A 59 -4.14 -14.50 9.46
CA ASP A 59 -5.48 -14.75 10.03
C ASP A 59 -6.28 -15.76 9.18
N ARG A 60 -5.87 -15.99 7.92
CA ARG A 60 -6.40 -17.00 6.99
C ARG A 60 -5.61 -18.30 6.97
N GLY A 61 -4.64 -18.43 7.87
CA GLY A 61 -3.86 -19.64 8.08
C GLY A 61 -2.62 -19.80 7.20
N LEU A 62 -2.21 -18.75 6.45
CA LEU A 62 -0.98 -18.80 5.68
C LEU A 62 0.25 -18.66 6.60
N ASP A 63 1.32 -19.37 6.25
CA ASP A 63 2.66 -19.07 6.75
C ASP A 63 3.21 -17.87 5.98
N VAL A 64 3.42 -16.75 6.68
CA VAL A 64 3.72 -15.45 6.05
C VAL A 64 5.08 -14.95 6.50
N LEU A 65 5.93 -14.60 5.54
CA LEU A 65 7.17 -13.86 5.75
C LEU A 65 7.00 -12.42 5.26
N VAL A 66 7.43 -11.45 6.06
CA VAL A 66 7.57 -10.04 5.67
C VAL A 66 8.99 -9.79 5.17
N VAL A 67 9.12 -9.06 4.05
CA VAL A 67 10.39 -8.47 3.58
C VAL A 67 10.21 -6.97 3.53
N GLU A 68 10.93 -6.23 4.38
CA GLU A 68 10.74 -4.78 4.54
C GLU A 68 12.10 -4.08 4.73
N PRO A 69 12.43 -3.06 3.90
CA PRO A 69 13.71 -2.37 4.02
C PRO A 69 13.82 -1.45 5.24
N ASP A 70 12.71 -0.94 5.79
CA ASP A 70 12.72 -0.10 6.99
C ASP A 70 12.68 -0.98 8.25
N ALA A 71 13.78 -0.96 9.02
CA ALA A 71 13.92 -1.80 10.20
C ALA A 71 12.88 -1.50 11.29
N ALA A 72 12.43 -0.24 11.44
CA ALA A 72 11.41 0.12 12.42
C ALA A 72 10.03 -0.39 12.02
N MET A 73 9.70 -0.34 10.74
CA MET A 73 8.49 -0.96 10.19
C MET A 73 8.51 -2.48 10.37
N ALA A 74 9.64 -3.12 10.02
CA ALA A 74 9.81 -4.57 10.19
C ALA A 74 9.68 -5.01 11.65
N GLU A 75 10.12 -4.17 12.60
CA GLU A 75 9.96 -4.46 14.02
C GLU A 75 8.50 -4.44 14.47
N VAL A 76 7.69 -3.51 13.96
CA VAL A 76 6.23 -3.51 14.21
C VAL A 76 5.58 -4.78 13.66
N ALA A 77 5.99 -5.23 12.48
CA ALA A 77 5.53 -6.50 11.92
C ALA A 77 5.90 -7.68 12.83
N ARG A 78 7.15 -7.74 13.33
CA ARG A 78 7.60 -8.78 14.27
C ARG A 78 6.83 -8.73 15.58
N ALA A 79 6.64 -7.54 16.14
CA ALA A 79 5.88 -7.36 17.38
C ALA A 79 4.42 -7.84 17.24
N SER A 80 3.86 -7.81 16.03
CA SER A 80 2.54 -8.37 15.72
C SER A 80 2.54 -9.89 15.50
N GLY A 81 3.71 -10.54 15.62
CA GLY A 81 3.89 -11.99 15.50
C GLY A 81 4.12 -12.47 14.05
N VAL A 82 4.41 -11.58 13.10
CA VAL A 82 4.78 -11.96 11.71
C VAL A 82 6.30 -11.95 11.58
N PRO A 83 6.96 -13.05 11.16
CA PRO A 83 8.39 -13.04 10.86
C PRO A 83 8.73 -11.99 9.81
N ALA A 84 9.85 -11.28 10.00
CA ALA A 84 10.28 -10.24 9.06
C ALA A 84 11.79 -10.29 8.81
N GLU A 85 12.20 -10.13 7.55
CA GLU A 85 13.56 -9.94 7.11
C GLU A 85 13.76 -8.49 6.64
N VAL A 86 14.85 -7.85 7.06
CA VAL A 86 15.15 -6.46 6.68
C VAL A 86 15.99 -6.47 5.42
N ALA A 87 15.35 -6.20 4.29
CA ALA A 87 15.99 -6.14 2.99
C ALA A 87 15.13 -5.34 2.00
N THR A 88 15.75 -4.79 0.95
CA THR A 88 15.01 -4.39 -0.26
C THR A 88 14.64 -5.64 -1.06
N PHE A 89 13.61 -5.55 -1.90
CA PHE A 89 13.22 -6.68 -2.76
C PHE A 89 14.38 -7.10 -3.68
N GLU A 90 15.12 -6.14 -4.18
CA GLU A 90 16.21 -6.33 -5.12
C GLU A 90 17.42 -7.07 -4.49
N GLU A 91 17.72 -6.76 -3.22
CA GLU A 91 18.88 -7.29 -2.48
C GLU A 91 18.53 -8.49 -1.58
N TRP A 92 17.23 -8.80 -1.44
CA TRP A 92 16.78 -9.87 -0.58
C TRP A 92 17.29 -11.25 -1.03
N ASP A 93 18.01 -11.94 -0.14
CA ASP A 93 18.40 -13.33 -0.35
C ASP A 93 17.21 -14.25 -0.04
N THR A 94 16.65 -14.83 -1.08
CA THR A 94 15.52 -15.76 -0.95
C THR A 94 15.92 -17.09 -0.31
N ALA A 95 17.21 -17.40 -0.22
CA ALA A 95 17.74 -18.68 0.23
C ALA A 95 17.09 -19.90 -0.48
N GLY A 96 16.71 -19.70 -1.75
CA GLY A 96 16.04 -20.74 -2.56
C GLY A 96 14.58 -21.01 -2.19
N ARG A 97 13.98 -20.18 -1.33
CA ARG A 97 12.56 -20.31 -0.93
C ARG A 97 11.64 -19.92 -2.09
N THR A 98 10.51 -20.61 -2.17
CA THR A 98 9.40 -20.33 -3.08
C THR A 98 8.09 -20.28 -2.31
N TYR A 99 7.07 -19.60 -2.86
CA TYR A 99 5.83 -19.30 -2.18
C TYR A 99 4.62 -19.55 -3.10
N ASP A 100 3.47 -19.83 -2.49
CA ASP A 100 2.21 -19.93 -3.24
C ASP A 100 1.66 -18.54 -3.57
N LEU A 101 2.02 -17.53 -2.75
CA LEU A 101 1.56 -16.16 -2.89
C LEU A 101 2.70 -15.16 -2.62
N VAL A 102 2.92 -14.24 -3.54
CA VAL A 102 3.79 -13.07 -3.35
C VAL A 102 2.92 -11.83 -3.38
N THR A 103 2.96 -11.00 -2.33
CA THR A 103 2.13 -9.79 -2.24
C THR A 103 2.94 -8.51 -2.19
N PHE A 104 2.34 -7.44 -2.71
CA PHE A 104 2.80 -6.06 -2.61
C PHE A 104 1.61 -5.18 -2.21
N GLY A 105 1.49 -4.91 -0.92
CA GLY A 105 0.43 -4.06 -0.39
C GLY A 105 0.82 -2.59 -0.36
N GLN A 106 0.29 -1.75 -1.24
CA GLN A 106 0.63 -0.32 -1.35
C GLN A 106 2.11 -0.04 -1.62
N SER A 107 2.85 -0.99 -2.21
CA SER A 107 4.30 -0.92 -2.28
C SER A 107 4.90 -1.08 -3.68
N TRP A 108 4.13 -1.54 -4.66
CA TRP A 108 4.65 -1.80 -6.00
C TRP A 108 5.32 -0.59 -6.67
N HIS A 109 4.84 0.61 -6.43
CA HIS A 109 5.42 1.83 -6.99
C HIS A 109 6.82 2.18 -6.46
N TRP A 110 7.30 1.44 -5.47
CA TRP A 110 8.68 1.53 -4.94
C TRP A 110 9.61 0.47 -5.54
N VAL A 111 9.14 -0.36 -6.45
CA VAL A 111 9.88 -1.48 -7.03
C VAL A 111 10.17 -1.18 -8.50
N ASP A 112 11.36 -1.51 -8.96
CA ASP A 112 11.69 -1.51 -10.38
C ASP A 112 10.97 -2.68 -11.06
N ALA A 113 9.91 -2.39 -11.79
CA ALA A 113 9.06 -3.41 -12.42
C ALA A 113 9.82 -4.27 -13.45
N ASP A 114 10.79 -3.69 -14.17
CA ASP A 114 11.54 -4.40 -15.21
C ASP A 114 12.49 -5.44 -14.60
N ALA A 115 13.04 -5.15 -13.43
CA ALA A 115 13.85 -6.11 -12.67
C ALA A 115 12.99 -7.09 -11.86
N ALA A 116 11.85 -6.64 -11.33
CA ALA A 116 11.03 -7.41 -10.42
C ALA A 116 10.23 -8.51 -11.10
N VAL A 117 9.57 -8.23 -12.23
CA VAL A 117 8.66 -9.19 -12.86
C VAL A 117 9.37 -10.51 -13.24
N PRO A 118 10.56 -10.52 -13.85
CA PRO A 118 11.31 -11.76 -14.07
C PRO A 118 11.68 -12.51 -12.79
N ARG A 119 12.06 -11.76 -11.72
CA ARG A 119 12.42 -12.34 -10.43
C ARG A 119 11.24 -13.04 -9.75
N LEU A 120 10.05 -12.46 -9.85
CA LEU A 120 8.82 -13.01 -9.27
C LEU A 120 8.50 -14.41 -9.79
N ALA A 121 8.76 -14.67 -11.08
CA ALA A 121 8.55 -15.99 -11.65
C ALA A 121 9.39 -17.09 -10.96
N GLY A 122 10.59 -16.75 -10.47
CA GLY A 122 11.45 -17.67 -9.72
C GLY A 122 11.06 -17.85 -8.25
N LEU A 123 10.19 -16.98 -7.71
CA LEU A 123 9.72 -17.03 -6.32
C LEU A 123 8.43 -17.84 -6.14
N LEU A 124 7.77 -18.22 -7.23
CA LEU A 124 6.49 -18.88 -7.16
C LEU A 124 6.60 -20.41 -7.24
N ASN A 125 5.87 -21.07 -6.36
CA ASN A 125 5.54 -22.49 -6.52
C ASN A 125 4.73 -22.72 -7.81
N PRO A 126 4.68 -23.94 -8.37
CA PRO A 126 3.78 -24.25 -9.48
C PRO A 126 2.33 -23.89 -9.16
N GLY A 127 1.69 -23.08 -10.01
CA GLY A 127 0.34 -22.56 -9.77
C GLY A 127 0.26 -21.40 -8.76
N GLY A 128 1.40 -20.90 -8.29
CA GLY A 128 1.48 -19.73 -7.42
C GLY A 128 1.12 -18.42 -8.14
N ARG A 129 0.91 -17.37 -7.38
CA ARG A 129 0.47 -16.07 -7.90
C ARG A 129 1.15 -14.89 -7.22
N VAL A 130 1.20 -13.79 -7.93
CA VAL A 130 1.53 -12.46 -7.41
C VAL A 130 0.25 -11.67 -7.24
N ALA A 131 0.11 -10.94 -6.14
CA ALA A 131 -0.99 -10.01 -5.93
C ALA A 131 -0.46 -8.61 -5.56
N LEU A 132 -0.81 -7.64 -6.37
CA LEU A 132 -0.50 -6.23 -6.15
C LEU A 132 -1.77 -5.54 -5.67
N LEU A 133 -1.74 -4.92 -4.47
CA LEU A 133 -2.94 -4.37 -3.84
C LEU A 133 -2.80 -2.87 -3.57
N TRP A 134 -3.90 -2.16 -3.79
CA TRP A 134 -4.03 -0.73 -3.48
C TRP A 134 -5.35 -0.47 -2.78
N ASN A 135 -5.28 0.20 -1.62
CA ASN A 135 -6.44 0.82 -1.01
C ASN A 135 -6.58 2.25 -1.51
N LYS A 136 -7.78 2.63 -1.88
CA LYS A 136 -8.16 4.00 -2.19
C LYS A 136 -9.17 4.47 -1.15
N LEU A 137 -8.94 5.65 -0.59
CA LEU A 137 -9.88 6.35 0.26
C LEU A 137 -10.15 7.71 -0.38
N ARG A 138 -11.40 7.96 -0.72
CA ARG A 138 -11.83 9.21 -1.33
C ARG A 138 -12.89 9.88 -0.46
N PRO A 139 -12.58 11.03 0.12
CA PRO A 139 -13.58 11.82 0.83
C PRO A 139 -14.76 12.20 -0.08
N THR A 140 -15.97 12.06 0.46
CA THR A 140 -17.23 12.44 -0.21
C THR A 140 -17.94 13.55 0.54
N THR A 141 -17.72 13.67 1.87
CA THR A 141 -18.21 14.75 2.72
C THR A 141 -17.22 15.02 3.86
N PRO A 142 -16.51 16.17 3.90
CA PRO A 142 -16.39 17.15 2.82
C PRO A 142 -15.89 16.51 1.53
N SER A 143 -16.18 17.13 0.38
CA SER A 143 -15.76 16.59 -0.90
C SER A 143 -14.23 16.58 -1.05
N ASN A 144 -13.72 15.65 -1.85
CA ASN A 144 -12.29 15.62 -2.16
C ASN A 144 -11.79 16.93 -2.77
N GLU A 145 -12.64 17.64 -3.52
CA GLU A 145 -12.32 18.93 -4.13
C GLU A 145 -12.12 20.03 -3.07
N GLU A 146 -13.02 20.12 -2.07
CA GLU A 146 -12.90 21.09 -0.96
C GLU A 146 -11.60 20.85 -0.17
N LEU A 147 -11.28 19.59 0.14
CA LEU A 147 -10.07 19.23 0.88
C LEU A 147 -8.79 19.46 0.04
N ARG A 148 -8.85 19.23 -1.25
CA ARG A 148 -7.75 19.54 -2.18
C ARG A 148 -7.47 21.04 -2.24
N ALA A 149 -8.50 21.87 -2.41
CA ALA A 149 -8.36 23.32 -2.45
C ALA A 149 -7.70 23.86 -1.17
N ALA A 150 -8.03 23.27 0.00
CA ALA A 150 -7.39 23.65 1.26
C ALA A 150 -5.93 23.14 1.40
N SER A 151 -5.50 22.23 0.54
CA SER A 151 -4.17 21.60 0.60
C SER A 151 -3.18 22.12 -0.44
N GLU A 152 -3.64 22.78 -1.50
CA GLU A 152 -2.83 23.12 -2.69
C GLU A 152 -1.61 23.99 -2.39
N ASP A 153 -1.69 24.87 -1.39
CA ASP A 153 -0.57 25.72 -0.97
C ASP A 153 0.52 24.97 -0.20
N TYR A 154 0.23 23.74 0.26
CA TYR A 154 1.09 22.99 1.18
C TYR A 154 1.72 21.77 0.53
N VAL A 155 0.97 21.07 -0.30
CA VAL A 155 1.41 19.81 -0.94
C VAL A 155 1.11 19.86 -2.44
N ASN A 156 1.90 19.15 -3.23
CA ASN A 156 1.54 18.94 -4.62
C ASN A 156 0.36 17.96 -4.69
N VAL A 157 -0.85 18.51 -4.83
CA VAL A 157 -2.10 17.75 -4.85
C VAL A 157 -2.21 16.78 -6.02
N ASP A 158 -1.52 17.05 -7.12
CA ASP A 158 -1.48 16.13 -8.26
C ASP A 158 -0.69 14.86 -7.98
N ALA A 159 0.26 14.94 -7.05
CA ALA A 159 0.98 13.75 -6.55
C ALA A 159 0.17 12.93 -5.54
N VAL A 160 -0.88 13.51 -4.94
CA VAL A 160 -1.72 12.89 -3.90
C VAL A 160 -3.04 12.36 -4.48
N SER A 161 -3.55 13.03 -5.52
CA SER A 161 -4.80 12.68 -6.18
C SER A 161 -4.48 11.90 -7.45
N ALA A 162 -4.50 10.58 -7.36
CA ALA A 162 -4.48 9.76 -8.57
C ALA A 162 -5.72 10.10 -9.41
N ASP A 163 -5.51 10.66 -10.60
CA ASP A 163 -6.54 10.70 -11.65
C ASP A 163 -7.01 9.25 -11.86
N PRO A 164 -8.31 8.95 -11.71
CA PRO A 164 -8.83 7.60 -11.93
C PRO A 164 -8.39 7.01 -13.26
N THR A 165 -8.45 7.81 -14.33
CA THR A 165 -8.04 7.42 -15.69
C THR A 165 -6.56 7.01 -15.73
N ARG A 166 -5.70 7.79 -15.08
CA ARG A 166 -4.26 7.49 -15.02
C ARG A 166 -3.98 6.22 -14.21
N ALA A 167 -4.75 5.97 -13.15
CA ALA A 167 -4.62 4.75 -12.35
C ALA A 167 -5.06 3.51 -13.14
N GLU A 168 -6.12 3.62 -13.95
CA GLU A 168 -6.59 2.53 -14.82
C GLU A 168 -5.58 2.22 -15.92
N PHE A 169 -5.01 3.24 -16.59
CA PHE A 169 -3.95 3.04 -17.58
C PHE A 169 -2.72 2.37 -16.97
N ALA A 170 -2.30 2.80 -15.79
CA ALA A 170 -1.15 2.19 -15.10
C ALA A 170 -1.40 0.74 -14.72
N LEU A 171 -2.62 0.36 -14.33
CA LEU A 171 -3.00 -1.03 -14.06
C LEU A 171 -3.02 -1.87 -15.35
N ALA A 172 -3.52 -1.33 -16.45
CA ALA A 172 -3.55 -2.03 -17.74
C ALA A 172 -2.12 -2.28 -18.25
N GLU A 173 -1.26 -1.24 -18.26
CA GLU A 173 0.14 -1.37 -18.66
C GLU A 173 0.89 -2.39 -17.79
N LEU A 174 0.64 -2.38 -16.49
CA LEU A 174 1.23 -3.34 -15.56
C LEU A 174 0.74 -4.76 -15.85
N GLY A 175 -0.55 -4.94 -16.15
CA GLY A 175 -1.12 -6.21 -16.59
C GLY A 175 -0.47 -6.75 -17.85
N GLU A 176 -0.21 -5.88 -18.84
CA GLU A 176 0.50 -6.25 -20.07
C GLU A 176 1.92 -6.74 -19.79
N ARG A 177 2.65 -6.10 -18.88
CA ARG A 177 4.01 -6.52 -18.47
C ARG A 177 4.00 -7.93 -17.86
N PHE A 178 3.07 -8.23 -16.97
CA PHE A 178 2.92 -9.57 -16.40
C PHE A 178 2.51 -10.60 -17.46
N THR A 179 1.61 -10.25 -18.36
CA THR A 179 1.19 -11.11 -19.46
C THR A 179 2.36 -11.43 -20.39
N ALA A 180 3.17 -10.44 -20.75
CA ALA A 180 4.39 -10.63 -21.56
C ALA A 180 5.42 -11.55 -20.88
N ALA A 181 5.42 -11.59 -19.54
CA ALA A 181 6.26 -12.48 -18.74
C ALA A 181 5.63 -13.88 -18.52
N GLY A 182 4.51 -14.20 -19.17
CA GLY A 182 3.87 -15.51 -19.15
C GLY A 182 2.89 -15.74 -18.01
N PHE A 183 2.39 -14.68 -17.37
CA PHE A 183 1.36 -14.78 -16.35
C PHE A 183 -0.03 -14.59 -16.95
N THR A 184 -1.02 -15.27 -16.37
CA THR A 184 -2.44 -14.96 -16.57
C THR A 184 -2.85 -13.87 -15.58
N VAL A 185 -3.36 -12.75 -16.09
CA VAL A 185 -3.67 -11.57 -15.26
C VAL A 185 -5.17 -11.39 -15.12
N SER A 186 -5.60 -11.06 -13.91
CA SER A 186 -6.95 -10.62 -13.60
C SER A 186 -6.93 -9.45 -12.64
N THR A 187 -8.01 -8.66 -12.62
CA THR A 187 -8.18 -7.56 -11.68
C THR A 187 -9.43 -7.77 -10.84
N ARG A 188 -9.40 -7.27 -9.61
CA ARG A 188 -10.52 -7.28 -8.69
C ARG A 188 -10.61 -5.91 -8.01
N GLU A 189 -11.82 -5.41 -7.82
CA GLU A 189 -12.09 -4.24 -7.00
C GLU A 189 -13.26 -4.53 -6.07
N ASP A 190 -13.04 -4.33 -4.78
CA ASP A 190 -14.07 -4.39 -3.75
C ASP A 190 -14.23 -3.00 -3.13
N SER A 191 -15.44 -2.43 -3.21
CA SER A 191 -15.74 -1.07 -2.76
C SER A 191 -16.71 -1.06 -1.59
N TRP A 192 -16.54 -0.08 -0.70
CA TRP A 192 -17.43 0.17 0.44
C TRP A 192 -17.49 1.66 0.76
N THR A 193 -18.35 2.02 1.71
CA THR A 193 -18.37 3.36 2.29
C THR A 193 -18.07 3.27 3.78
N GLU A 194 -17.35 4.26 4.30
CA GLU A 194 -17.10 4.35 5.73
C GLU A 194 -17.18 5.80 6.21
N THR A 195 -17.39 5.96 7.50
CA THR A 195 -17.38 7.27 8.18
C THR A 195 -16.28 7.28 9.22
N GLN A 196 -15.43 8.29 9.19
CA GLN A 196 -14.34 8.46 10.15
C GLN A 196 -14.51 9.75 10.94
N PRO A 197 -14.28 9.73 12.27
CA PRO A 197 -14.18 10.96 13.05
C PRO A 197 -13.13 11.90 12.47
N ALA A 198 -13.41 13.21 12.44
CA ALA A 198 -12.51 14.24 11.87
C ALA A 198 -11.07 14.10 12.34
N GLY A 199 -10.85 13.94 13.66
CA GLY A 199 -9.52 13.80 14.23
C GLY A 199 -8.77 12.57 13.71
N ARG A 200 -9.44 11.41 13.60
CA ARG A 200 -8.85 10.19 13.07
C ARG A 200 -8.47 10.35 11.60
N TRP A 201 -9.34 10.96 10.79
CA TRP A 201 -9.05 11.19 9.38
C TRP A 201 -7.86 12.15 9.20
N LEU A 202 -7.81 13.23 9.97
CA LEU A 202 -6.66 14.14 9.97
C LEU A 202 -5.37 13.39 10.33
N ASP A 203 -5.38 12.56 11.38
CA ASP A 203 -4.20 11.77 11.76
C ASP A 203 -3.78 10.81 10.64
N LEU A 204 -4.74 10.15 9.97
CA LEU A 204 -4.49 9.29 8.83
C LEU A 204 -3.80 10.03 7.68
N VAL A 205 -4.28 11.23 7.32
CA VAL A 205 -3.71 12.05 6.22
C VAL A 205 -2.23 12.31 6.45
N PHE A 206 -1.81 12.59 7.69
CA PHE A 206 -0.41 12.85 8.02
C PHE A 206 0.47 11.58 8.07
N THR A 207 -0.08 10.40 7.84
CA THR A 207 0.71 9.18 7.58
C THR A 207 1.09 9.01 6.11
N TYR A 208 0.52 9.78 5.18
CA TYR A 208 0.93 9.76 3.77
C TYR A 208 2.26 10.48 3.58
N SER A 209 3.14 9.92 2.73
CA SER A 209 4.50 10.43 2.52
C SER A 209 4.55 11.91 2.09
N ALA A 210 3.57 12.37 1.29
CA ALA A 210 3.50 13.77 0.86
C ALA A 210 3.26 14.74 2.03
N HIS A 211 2.65 14.27 3.11
CA HIS A 211 2.32 15.07 4.30
C HIS A 211 3.32 14.85 5.43
N SER A 212 3.75 13.59 5.65
CA SER A 212 4.66 13.24 6.75
C SER A 212 6.04 13.88 6.62
N THR A 213 6.48 14.17 5.40
CA THR A 213 7.79 14.79 5.10
C THR A 213 7.78 16.31 5.11
N LEU A 214 6.63 16.96 5.31
CA LEU A 214 6.56 18.42 5.44
C LEU A 214 7.29 18.91 6.70
N PRO A 215 7.83 20.16 6.71
CA PRO A 215 8.26 20.85 7.92
C PRO A 215 7.11 21.00 8.94
N ASP A 216 7.43 21.02 10.23
CA ASP A 216 6.41 20.95 11.29
C ASP A 216 5.45 22.15 11.28
N ASP A 217 5.96 23.35 10.98
CA ASP A 217 5.14 24.56 10.81
C ASP A 217 4.14 24.40 9.64
N ARG A 218 4.57 23.82 8.54
CA ARG A 218 3.69 23.54 7.39
C ARG A 218 2.69 22.44 7.68
N LYS A 219 3.09 21.39 8.43
CA LYS A 219 2.14 20.36 8.91
C LYS A 219 1.05 20.97 9.76
N ALA A 220 1.43 21.85 10.72
CA ALA A 220 0.47 22.51 11.60
C ALA A 220 -0.51 23.40 10.82
N ALA A 221 0.00 24.19 9.86
CA ALA A 221 -0.81 25.06 9.03
C ALA A 221 -1.78 24.26 8.12
N LEU A 222 -1.30 23.20 7.45
CA LEU A 222 -2.13 22.31 6.64
C LEU A 222 -3.20 21.63 7.48
N ARG A 223 -2.84 21.16 8.69
CA ARG A 223 -3.81 20.52 9.59
C ARG A 223 -4.92 21.50 10.00
N ALA A 224 -4.58 22.75 10.29
CA ALA A 224 -5.56 23.78 10.61
C ALA A 224 -6.48 24.10 9.41
N ALA A 225 -5.92 24.20 8.19
CA ALA A 225 -6.69 24.43 6.98
C ALA A 225 -7.70 23.28 6.71
N LEU A 226 -7.26 22.02 6.79
CA LEU A 226 -8.11 20.86 6.63
C LEU A 226 -9.19 20.78 7.72
N ALA A 227 -8.82 21.02 8.99
CA ALA A 227 -9.76 21.05 10.10
C ALA A 227 -10.83 22.14 9.90
N GLY A 228 -10.47 23.30 9.35
CA GLY A 228 -11.39 24.38 9.02
C GLY A 228 -12.46 23.96 7.99
N VAL A 229 -12.07 23.18 6.98
CA VAL A 229 -13.01 22.65 5.97
C VAL A 229 -13.92 21.57 6.57
N ILE A 230 -13.38 20.69 7.41
CA ILE A 230 -14.14 19.58 8.02
C ILE A 230 -15.11 20.13 9.07
N GLY A 231 -14.70 21.10 9.88
CA GLY A 231 -15.45 21.60 11.04
C GLY A 231 -15.70 20.48 12.06
N ASP A 232 -16.91 20.44 12.63
CA ASP A 232 -17.31 19.43 13.62
C ASP A 232 -17.90 18.14 12.99
N ARG A 233 -17.80 18.00 11.67
CA ARG A 233 -18.40 16.88 10.94
C ARG A 233 -17.45 15.69 10.90
N ASP A 234 -18.01 14.48 10.90
CA ASP A 234 -17.30 13.28 10.49
C ASP A 234 -17.01 13.31 8.99
N VAL A 235 -15.91 12.68 8.56
CA VAL A 235 -15.54 12.54 7.17
C VAL A 235 -16.15 11.27 6.60
N GLN A 236 -16.99 11.42 5.57
CA GLN A 236 -17.51 10.29 4.82
C GLN A 236 -16.56 9.94 3.68
N LEU A 237 -16.31 8.65 3.48
CA LEU A 237 -15.34 8.12 2.53
C LEU A 237 -15.99 7.08 1.63
N GLY A 238 -15.77 7.21 0.34
CA GLY A 238 -15.80 6.07 -0.57
C GLY A 238 -14.45 5.37 -0.50
N ALA A 239 -14.45 4.09 -0.26
CA ALA A 239 -13.25 3.29 -0.11
C ALA A 239 -13.25 2.12 -1.09
N SER A 240 -12.09 1.72 -1.59
CA SER A 240 -11.94 0.46 -2.33
C SER A 240 -10.57 -0.17 -2.13
N THR A 241 -10.52 -1.49 -2.21
CA THR A 241 -9.31 -2.28 -2.42
C THR A 241 -9.30 -2.76 -3.87
N ILE A 242 -8.26 -2.40 -4.60
CA ILE A 242 -8.00 -2.89 -5.95
C ILE A 242 -6.86 -3.89 -5.89
N ALA A 243 -7.01 -5.04 -6.53
CA ALA A 243 -5.95 -6.03 -6.68
C ALA A 243 -5.73 -6.36 -8.17
N LEU A 244 -4.46 -6.40 -8.59
CA LEU A 244 -4.02 -7.06 -9.80
C LEU A 244 -3.44 -8.41 -9.37
N ILE A 245 -3.96 -9.50 -9.94
CA ILE A 245 -3.56 -10.86 -9.61
C ILE A 245 -2.95 -11.47 -10.87
N ALA A 246 -1.68 -11.86 -10.78
CA ALA A 246 -0.93 -12.50 -11.85
C ALA A 246 -0.59 -13.94 -11.44
N GLN A 247 -1.19 -14.91 -12.10
CA GLN A 247 -1.02 -16.34 -11.83
C GLN A 247 -0.12 -16.98 -12.88
N ARG A 248 0.77 -17.85 -12.42
CA ARG A 248 1.69 -18.60 -13.27
C ARG A 248 1.13 -19.97 -13.65
#